data_f21dacfbe79fce2678d2d2e681277b91
#
_entry.id   f21dacfbe79fce2678d2d2e681277b91
#
_cell.length_a   1.000
_cell.length_b   1.000
_cell.length_c   1.000
_cell.angle_alpha   90.00
_cell.angle_beta   90.00
_cell.angle_gamma   90.00
#
_symmetry.space_group_name_H-M   'P 1'
#
loop_
_entity.id
_entity.type
_entity.pdbx_description
1 polymer ?
#
loop_
_entity_poly.entity_id
_entity_poly.type
_entity_poly.pdbx_seq_one_letter_code
_entity_poly.pdbx_strand_id
1 'polypeptide(L)'
;MLESADFLNNQAIELTSRGNFTEAIACYKRAITIERENHLLWFNLGITYQKQGDLRGAKRALTTAYEMNPEDIESIEQLAIVCLDRKEFFEAIQYCQLGLDLNPLNAHLWNTLGVVFFNREEYDFAAEAFERSVSINPYYYDALYNLRDTYSELGNKAGQAECSERLLKLKEPKEDL
;
A
#
# COMPACT_ATOMS: atom_id res chain seq x y z
N MET A 1 4.58 -35.80 11.69
CA MET A 1 4.19 -34.57 12.40
C MET A 1 3.20 -33.88 11.47
N LEU A 2 1.97 -33.63 11.94
CA LEU A 2 0.99 -32.88 11.14
C LEU A 2 1.49 -31.42 11.06
N GLU A 3 1.62 -30.89 9.86
CA GLU A 3 2.00 -29.49 9.66
C GLU A 3 0.88 -28.60 10.18
N SER A 4 1.22 -27.62 11.04
CA SER A 4 0.24 -26.62 11.50
C SER A 4 0.13 -25.47 10.50
N ALA A 5 -0.98 -24.71 10.55
CA ALA A 5 -1.15 -23.51 9.73
C ALA A 5 -0.04 -22.47 10.03
N ASP A 6 0.32 -22.29 11.30
CA ASP A 6 1.40 -21.39 11.72
C ASP A 6 2.76 -21.79 11.13
N PHE A 7 3.10 -23.08 11.14
CA PHE A 7 4.34 -23.55 10.54
C PHE A 7 4.40 -23.23 9.04
N LEU A 8 3.32 -23.54 8.32
CA LEU A 8 3.21 -23.26 6.89
C LEU A 8 3.22 -21.75 6.59
N ASN A 9 2.58 -20.93 7.42
CA ASN A 9 2.61 -19.48 7.32
C ASN A 9 4.03 -18.93 7.46
N ASN A 10 4.74 -19.34 8.50
CA ASN A 10 6.12 -18.88 8.73
C ASN A 10 7.06 -19.31 7.60
N GLN A 11 6.92 -20.54 7.11
CA GLN A 11 7.67 -21.03 5.96
C GLN A 11 7.35 -20.19 4.70
N ALA A 12 6.08 -19.87 4.47
CA ALA A 12 5.66 -19.06 3.33
C ALA A 12 6.20 -17.63 3.39
N ILE A 13 6.22 -17.00 4.58
CA ILE A 13 6.83 -15.68 4.80
C ILE A 13 8.31 -15.71 4.42
N GLU A 14 9.05 -16.72 4.88
CA GLU A 14 10.47 -16.87 4.55
C GLU A 14 10.69 -17.09 3.04
N LEU A 15 9.88 -17.94 2.40
CA LEU A 15 9.94 -18.16 0.97
C LEU A 15 9.63 -16.89 0.17
N THR A 16 8.63 -16.12 0.61
CA THR A 16 8.26 -14.82 0.01
C THR A 16 9.41 -13.83 0.10
N SER A 17 10.10 -13.76 1.23
CA SER A 17 11.25 -12.86 1.41
C SER A 17 12.44 -13.20 0.51
N ARG A 18 12.59 -14.49 0.17
CA ARG A 18 13.62 -15.01 -0.75
C ARG A 18 13.22 -14.93 -2.23
N GLY A 19 12.00 -14.50 -2.55
CA GLY A 19 11.49 -14.44 -3.92
C GLY A 19 10.95 -15.78 -4.46
N ASN A 20 10.86 -16.82 -3.62
CA ASN A 20 10.33 -18.14 -4.00
C ASN A 20 8.80 -18.14 -3.93
N PHE A 21 8.17 -17.28 -4.73
CA PHE A 21 6.73 -17.00 -4.66
C PHE A 21 5.85 -18.23 -4.93
N THR A 22 6.21 -19.08 -5.87
CA THR A 22 5.41 -20.27 -6.22
C THR A 22 5.28 -21.22 -5.04
N GLU A 23 6.38 -21.49 -4.34
CA GLU A 23 6.41 -22.37 -3.16
C GLU A 23 5.71 -21.69 -1.97
N ALA A 24 5.92 -20.38 -1.77
CA ALA A 24 5.23 -19.61 -0.75
C ALA A 24 3.71 -19.69 -0.91
N ILE A 25 3.20 -19.48 -2.13
CA ILE A 25 1.77 -19.59 -2.46
C ILE A 25 1.22 -20.98 -2.16
N ALA A 26 2.00 -22.03 -2.46
CA ALA A 26 1.60 -23.41 -2.14
C ALA A 26 1.49 -23.62 -0.62
N CYS A 27 2.43 -23.08 0.17
CA CYS A 27 2.39 -23.14 1.63
C CYS A 27 1.18 -22.39 2.19
N TYR A 28 0.91 -21.15 1.72
CA TYR A 28 -0.29 -20.39 2.15
C TYR A 28 -1.58 -21.12 1.82
N LYS A 29 -1.72 -21.68 0.61
CA LYS A 29 -2.91 -22.45 0.23
C LYS A 29 -3.13 -23.66 1.14
N ARG A 30 -2.05 -24.35 1.54
CA ARG A 30 -2.13 -25.46 2.50
C ARG A 30 -2.53 -24.98 3.88
N ALA A 31 -1.92 -23.87 4.37
CA ALA A 31 -2.28 -23.26 5.66
C ALA A 31 -3.77 -22.90 5.70
N ILE A 32 -4.29 -22.28 4.63
CA ILE A 32 -5.70 -21.93 4.47
C ILE A 32 -6.63 -23.17 4.49
N THR A 33 -6.18 -24.34 4.01
CA THR A 33 -7.00 -25.55 4.13
C THR A 33 -7.17 -26.02 5.57
N ILE A 34 -6.22 -25.67 6.45
CA ILE A 34 -6.24 -25.98 7.88
C ILE A 34 -7.05 -24.92 8.64
N GLU A 35 -6.79 -23.64 8.37
CA GLU A 35 -7.43 -22.48 9.03
C GLU A 35 -8.12 -21.58 8.01
N ARG A 36 -9.32 -21.94 7.59
CA ARG A 36 -10.05 -21.27 6.51
C ARG A 36 -10.47 -19.84 6.84
N GLU A 37 -10.76 -19.56 8.11
CA GLU A 37 -11.26 -18.27 8.58
C GLU A 37 -10.14 -17.35 9.10
N ASN A 38 -8.89 -17.69 8.87
CA ASN A 38 -7.76 -16.86 9.25
C ASN A 38 -7.49 -15.83 8.15
N HIS A 39 -7.98 -14.60 8.33
CA HIS A 39 -7.82 -13.50 7.37
C HIS A 39 -6.34 -13.16 7.07
N LEU A 40 -5.45 -13.32 8.06
CA LEU A 40 -4.01 -13.04 7.88
C LEU A 40 -3.36 -13.96 6.84
N LEU A 41 -3.79 -15.21 6.73
CA LEU A 41 -3.30 -16.13 5.70
C LEU A 41 -3.69 -15.65 4.29
N TRP A 42 -4.91 -15.15 4.15
CA TRP A 42 -5.39 -14.58 2.90
C TRP A 42 -4.70 -13.27 2.57
N PHE A 43 -4.47 -12.41 3.58
CA PHE A 43 -3.70 -11.19 3.43
C PHE A 43 -2.29 -11.48 2.93
N ASN A 44 -1.54 -12.36 3.61
CA ASN A 44 -0.18 -12.73 3.25
C ASN A 44 -0.10 -13.39 1.87
N LEU A 45 -1.08 -14.21 1.51
CA LEU A 45 -1.22 -14.77 0.17
C LEU A 45 -1.39 -13.66 -0.88
N GLY A 46 -2.21 -12.65 -0.58
CA GLY A 46 -2.43 -11.49 -1.44
C GLY A 46 -1.15 -10.69 -1.69
N ILE A 47 -0.41 -10.38 -0.62
CA ILE A 47 0.90 -9.72 -0.69
C ILE A 47 1.90 -10.55 -1.54
N THR A 48 1.89 -11.86 -1.36
CA THR A 48 2.78 -12.76 -2.13
C THR A 48 2.44 -12.77 -3.61
N TYR A 49 1.15 -12.79 -3.96
CA TYR A 49 0.71 -12.65 -5.36
C TYR A 49 1.11 -11.29 -5.95
N GLN A 50 0.95 -10.20 -5.18
CA GLN A 50 1.37 -8.86 -5.63
C GLN A 50 2.87 -8.82 -5.92
N LYS A 51 3.71 -9.34 -5.02
CA LYS A 51 5.16 -9.44 -5.22
C LYS A 51 5.55 -10.31 -6.42
N GLN A 52 4.77 -11.32 -6.74
CA GLN A 52 4.94 -12.15 -7.93
C GLN A 52 4.53 -11.44 -9.22
N GLY A 53 3.73 -10.35 -9.13
CA GLY A 53 3.14 -9.64 -10.26
C GLY A 53 1.76 -10.17 -10.68
N ASP A 54 1.20 -11.16 -9.97
CA ASP A 54 -0.19 -11.61 -10.19
C ASP A 54 -1.17 -10.69 -9.44
N LEU A 55 -1.42 -9.50 -10.02
CA LEU A 55 -2.34 -8.53 -9.45
C LEU A 55 -3.80 -9.02 -9.38
N ARG A 56 -4.19 -10.01 -10.22
CA ARG A 56 -5.53 -10.61 -10.15
C ARG A 56 -5.64 -11.54 -8.95
N GLY A 57 -4.63 -12.37 -8.73
CA GLY A 57 -4.53 -13.24 -7.56
C GLY A 57 -4.47 -12.43 -6.27
N ALA A 58 -3.67 -11.35 -6.26
CA ALA A 58 -3.56 -10.41 -5.15
C ALA A 58 -4.91 -9.81 -4.77
N LYS A 59 -5.63 -9.21 -5.74
CA LYS A 59 -6.95 -8.61 -5.49
C LYS A 59 -7.93 -9.62 -4.88
N ARG A 60 -8.00 -10.84 -5.45
CA ARG A 60 -8.92 -11.87 -4.92
C ARG A 60 -8.60 -12.27 -3.48
N ALA A 61 -7.32 -12.53 -3.19
CA ALA A 61 -6.92 -12.93 -1.85
C ALA A 61 -7.12 -11.82 -0.82
N LEU A 62 -6.77 -10.58 -1.16
CA LEU A 62 -6.97 -9.42 -0.29
C LEU A 62 -8.46 -9.10 -0.08
N THR A 63 -9.31 -9.26 -1.12
CA THR A 63 -10.77 -9.13 -0.96
C THR A 63 -11.30 -10.14 0.03
N THR A 64 -10.84 -11.39 -0.03
CA THR A 64 -11.24 -12.42 0.93
C THR A 64 -10.78 -12.07 2.36
N ALA A 65 -9.55 -11.54 2.52
CA ALA A 65 -9.06 -11.07 3.82
C ALA A 65 -9.93 -9.93 4.38
N TYR A 66 -10.25 -8.94 3.55
CA TYR A 66 -11.12 -7.83 3.89
C TYR A 66 -12.55 -8.27 4.24
N GLU A 67 -13.14 -9.20 3.49
CA GLU A 67 -14.49 -9.74 3.78
C GLU A 67 -14.55 -10.44 5.15
N MET A 68 -13.44 -11.05 5.59
CA MET A 68 -13.32 -11.69 6.90
C MET A 68 -13.09 -10.67 8.03
N ASN A 69 -12.37 -9.61 7.77
CA ASN A 69 -12.11 -8.54 8.74
C ASN A 69 -12.21 -7.16 8.06
N PRO A 70 -13.42 -6.59 7.94
CA PRO A 70 -13.63 -5.32 7.23
C PRO A 70 -13.01 -4.08 7.90
N GLU A 71 -12.58 -4.19 9.16
CA GLU A 71 -11.91 -3.12 9.90
C GLU A 71 -10.38 -3.20 9.82
N ASP A 72 -9.85 -4.21 9.13
CA ASP A 72 -8.40 -4.36 8.92
C ASP A 72 -7.90 -3.33 7.89
N ILE A 73 -7.33 -2.25 8.41
CA ILE A 73 -6.81 -1.13 7.60
C ILE A 73 -5.71 -1.61 6.64
N GLU A 74 -4.88 -2.57 7.03
CA GLU A 74 -3.79 -3.07 6.20
C GLU A 74 -4.34 -3.76 4.93
N SER A 75 -5.40 -4.57 5.06
CA SER A 75 -6.08 -5.17 3.91
C SER A 75 -6.70 -4.12 2.98
N ILE A 76 -7.31 -3.08 3.55
CA ILE A 76 -7.89 -1.97 2.78
C ILE A 76 -6.81 -1.19 2.03
N GLU A 77 -5.70 -0.86 2.68
CA GLU A 77 -4.55 -0.19 2.05
C GLU A 77 -4.01 -1.00 0.87
N GLN A 78 -3.80 -2.29 1.07
CA GLN A 78 -3.28 -3.15 0.02
C GLN A 78 -4.27 -3.31 -1.14
N LEU A 79 -5.58 -3.34 -0.88
CA LEU A 79 -6.60 -3.33 -1.93
C LEU A 79 -6.57 -2.03 -2.74
N ALA A 80 -6.43 -0.87 -2.08
CA ALA A 80 -6.29 0.41 -2.75
C ALA A 80 -5.08 0.43 -3.68
N ILE A 81 -3.92 -0.05 -3.19
CA ILE A 81 -2.67 -0.14 -3.96
C ILE A 81 -2.83 -1.10 -5.15
N VAL A 82 -3.37 -2.30 -4.93
CA VAL A 82 -3.56 -3.29 -6.01
C VAL A 82 -4.54 -2.77 -7.06
N CYS A 83 -5.61 -2.07 -6.68
CA CYS A 83 -6.53 -1.44 -7.62
C CYS A 83 -5.85 -0.31 -8.40
N LEU A 84 -5.00 0.49 -7.76
CA LEU A 84 -4.18 1.51 -8.44
C LEU A 84 -3.24 0.86 -9.47
N ASP A 85 -2.49 -0.19 -9.10
CA ASP A 85 -1.58 -0.91 -9.99
C ASP A 85 -2.29 -1.51 -11.20
N ARG A 86 -3.57 -1.89 -11.02
CA ARG A 86 -4.45 -2.40 -12.07
C ARG A 86 -5.13 -1.30 -12.89
N LYS A 87 -4.91 -0.03 -12.54
CA LYS A 87 -5.58 1.15 -13.11
C LYS A 87 -7.10 1.15 -12.91
N GLU A 88 -7.57 0.48 -11.89
CA GLU A 88 -8.97 0.45 -11.44
C GLU A 88 -9.20 1.65 -10.49
N PHE A 89 -9.07 2.86 -11.03
CA PHE A 89 -9.00 4.09 -10.24
C PHE A 89 -10.23 4.36 -9.38
N PHE A 90 -11.42 4.02 -9.88
CA PHE A 90 -12.66 4.19 -9.11
C PHE A 90 -12.66 3.34 -7.84
N GLU A 91 -12.30 2.07 -7.97
CA GLU A 91 -12.23 1.15 -6.83
C GLU A 91 -11.09 1.53 -5.88
N ALA A 92 -9.95 1.98 -6.41
CA ALA A 92 -8.84 2.48 -5.59
C ALA A 92 -9.29 3.67 -4.71
N ILE A 93 -10.03 4.63 -5.28
CA ILE A 93 -10.61 5.76 -4.52
C ILE A 93 -11.56 5.25 -3.44
N GLN A 94 -12.45 4.29 -3.75
CA GLN A 94 -13.38 3.73 -2.77
C GLN A 94 -12.66 3.09 -1.59
N TYR A 95 -11.61 2.29 -1.83
CA TYR A 95 -10.83 1.70 -0.74
C TYR A 95 -10.05 2.75 0.05
N CYS A 96 -9.48 3.78 -0.61
CA CYS A 96 -8.85 4.89 0.11
C CYS A 96 -9.84 5.61 1.03
N GLN A 97 -11.05 5.93 0.53
CA GLN A 97 -12.09 6.59 1.34
C GLN A 97 -12.52 5.73 2.51
N LEU A 98 -12.77 4.44 2.27
CA LEU A 98 -13.13 3.49 3.33
C LEU A 98 -12.08 3.40 4.44
N GLY A 99 -10.81 3.31 4.07
CA GLY A 99 -9.72 3.29 5.06
C GLY A 99 -9.54 4.63 5.78
N LEU A 100 -9.78 5.75 5.10
CA LEU A 100 -9.73 7.10 5.70
C LEU A 100 -10.94 7.38 6.61
N ASP A 101 -12.09 6.75 6.38
CA ASP A 101 -13.23 6.79 7.31
C ASP A 101 -12.90 6.07 8.62
N LEU A 102 -12.12 4.98 8.56
CA LEU A 102 -11.64 4.25 9.75
C LEU A 102 -10.47 4.97 10.43
N ASN A 103 -9.54 5.51 9.67
CA ASN A 103 -8.38 6.25 10.16
C ASN A 103 -8.06 7.47 9.28
N PRO A 104 -8.63 8.65 9.60
CA PRO A 104 -8.40 9.89 8.84
C PRO A 104 -6.94 10.38 8.84
N LEU A 105 -6.11 9.89 9.78
CA LEU A 105 -4.70 10.24 9.92
C LEU A 105 -3.76 9.21 9.27
N ASN A 106 -4.26 8.42 8.34
CA ASN A 106 -3.44 7.47 7.60
C ASN A 106 -2.72 8.14 6.42
N ALA A 107 -1.45 8.49 6.62
CA ALA A 107 -0.64 9.16 5.60
C ALA A 107 -0.45 8.31 4.32
N HIS A 108 -0.42 6.98 4.43
CA HIS A 108 -0.26 6.07 3.28
C HIS A 108 -1.47 6.09 2.37
N LEU A 109 -2.68 6.06 2.96
CA LEU A 109 -3.93 6.14 2.18
C LEU A 109 -4.08 7.50 1.50
N TRP A 110 -3.73 8.61 2.17
CA TRP A 110 -3.70 9.92 1.55
C TRP A 110 -2.72 9.98 0.38
N ASN A 111 -1.51 9.41 0.54
CA ASN A 111 -0.56 9.33 -0.56
C ASN A 111 -1.09 8.48 -1.72
N THR A 112 -1.68 7.31 -1.44
CA THR A 112 -2.26 6.44 -2.48
C THR A 112 -3.37 7.15 -3.24
N LEU A 113 -4.25 7.87 -2.54
CA LEU A 113 -5.31 8.69 -3.14
C LEU A 113 -4.73 9.78 -4.04
N GLY A 114 -3.66 10.46 -3.60
CA GLY A 114 -2.93 11.43 -4.40
C GLY A 114 -2.36 10.83 -5.69
N VAL A 115 -1.76 9.63 -5.60
CA VAL A 115 -1.25 8.92 -6.78
C VAL A 115 -2.38 8.54 -7.75
N VAL A 116 -3.55 8.17 -7.25
CA VAL A 116 -4.72 7.90 -8.10
C VAL A 116 -5.13 9.17 -8.87
N PHE A 117 -5.27 10.31 -8.19
CA PHE A 117 -5.63 11.58 -8.83
C PHE A 117 -4.55 12.06 -9.81
N PHE A 118 -3.27 11.90 -9.45
CA PHE A 118 -2.16 12.24 -10.35
C PHE A 118 -2.21 11.43 -11.66
N ASN A 119 -2.47 10.11 -11.57
CA ASN A 119 -2.60 9.25 -12.76
C ASN A 119 -3.85 9.59 -13.61
N ARG A 120 -4.82 10.29 -13.05
CA ARG A 120 -6.01 10.80 -13.76
C ARG A 120 -5.81 12.23 -14.28
N GLU A 121 -4.62 12.80 -14.09
CA GLU A 121 -4.29 14.19 -14.43
C GLU A 121 -5.14 15.23 -13.65
N GLU A 122 -5.72 14.83 -12.53
CA GLU A 122 -6.49 15.66 -11.62
C GLU A 122 -5.54 16.27 -10.56
N TYR A 123 -4.62 17.12 -11.01
CA TYR A 123 -3.47 17.57 -10.22
C TYR A 123 -3.82 18.39 -8.99
N ASP A 124 -4.92 19.15 -9.01
CA ASP A 124 -5.37 19.92 -7.85
C ASP A 124 -5.79 18.98 -6.70
N PHE A 125 -6.55 17.93 -7.00
CA PHE A 125 -6.92 16.90 -6.01
C PHE A 125 -5.72 16.07 -5.56
N ALA A 126 -4.79 15.79 -6.48
CA ALA A 126 -3.56 15.10 -6.14
C ALA A 126 -2.72 15.91 -5.14
N ALA A 127 -2.56 17.22 -5.38
CA ALA A 127 -1.84 18.10 -4.47
C ALA A 127 -2.48 18.12 -3.07
N GLU A 128 -3.81 18.29 -2.98
CA GLU A 128 -4.52 18.27 -1.70
C GLU A 128 -4.28 16.95 -0.93
N ALA A 129 -4.37 15.81 -1.60
CA ALA A 129 -4.17 14.52 -0.98
C ALA A 129 -2.71 14.33 -0.50
N PHE A 130 -1.72 14.72 -1.30
CA PHE A 130 -0.32 14.67 -0.89
C PHE A 130 0.01 15.66 0.23
N GLU A 131 -0.57 16.87 0.21
CA GLU A 131 -0.43 17.84 1.31
C GLU A 131 -0.96 17.28 2.62
N ARG A 132 -2.11 16.59 2.59
CA ARG A 132 -2.63 15.85 3.76
C ARG A 132 -1.66 14.78 4.23
N SER A 133 -1.13 13.96 3.32
CA SER A 133 -0.14 12.93 3.64
C SER A 133 1.10 13.51 4.33
N VAL A 134 1.69 14.58 3.77
CA VAL A 134 2.89 15.20 4.35
C VAL A 134 2.62 16.05 5.59
N SER A 135 1.37 16.48 5.82
CA SER A 135 0.99 17.14 7.07
C SER A 135 0.90 16.14 8.24
N ILE A 136 0.46 14.91 7.95
CA ILE A 136 0.38 13.82 8.92
C ILE A 136 1.77 13.23 9.19
N ASN A 137 2.53 12.95 8.14
CA ASN A 137 3.89 12.45 8.24
C ASN A 137 4.86 13.36 7.44
N PRO A 138 5.49 14.37 8.09
CA PRO A 138 6.38 15.33 7.44
C PRO A 138 7.64 14.71 6.84
N TYR A 139 7.98 13.47 7.21
CA TYR A 139 9.16 12.72 6.76
C TYR A 139 8.82 11.65 5.72
N TYR A 140 7.58 11.60 5.24
CA TYR A 140 7.17 10.63 4.24
C TYR A 140 7.77 11.01 2.87
N TYR A 141 8.89 10.37 2.54
CA TYR A 141 9.68 10.67 1.35
C TYR A 141 8.84 10.59 0.06
N ASP A 142 8.08 9.50 -0.13
CA ASP A 142 7.31 9.28 -1.36
C ASP A 142 6.21 10.33 -1.55
N ALA A 143 5.52 10.72 -0.47
CA ALA A 143 4.51 11.75 -0.52
C ALA A 143 5.09 13.14 -0.86
N LEU A 144 6.24 13.48 -0.28
CA LEU A 144 6.96 14.71 -0.62
C LEU A 144 7.44 14.72 -2.08
N TYR A 145 7.94 13.58 -2.55
CA TYR A 145 8.37 13.42 -3.94
C TYR A 145 7.20 13.62 -4.89
N ASN A 146 6.08 12.93 -4.64
CA ASN A 146 4.87 13.01 -5.44
C ASN A 146 4.28 14.43 -5.42
N LEU A 147 4.26 15.10 -4.26
CA LEU A 147 3.80 16.49 -4.13
C LEU A 147 4.65 17.46 -4.93
N ARG A 148 5.99 17.31 -4.89
CA ARG A 148 6.90 18.11 -5.69
C ARG A 148 6.60 18.00 -7.19
N ASP A 149 6.38 16.77 -7.67
CA ASP A 149 6.09 16.51 -9.07
C ASP A 149 4.71 17.04 -9.46
N THR A 150 3.73 16.91 -8.56
CA THR A 150 2.39 17.50 -8.75
C THR A 150 2.45 19.02 -8.83
N TYR A 151 3.22 19.68 -7.98
CA TYR A 151 3.44 21.13 -8.07
C TYR A 151 4.14 21.54 -9.36
N SER A 152 5.00 20.69 -9.92
CA SER A 152 5.60 20.94 -11.24
C SER A 152 4.54 20.98 -12.34
N GLU A 153 3.59 20.03 -12.34
CA GLU A 153 2.49 20.00 -13.30
C GLU A 153 1.55 21.20 -13.15
N LEU A 154 1.32 21.64 -11.92
CA LEU A 154 0.52 22.82 -11.61
C LEU A 154 1.25 24.16 -11.87
N GLY A 155 2.55 24.13 -12.19
CA GLY A 155 3.37 25.34 -12.35
C GLY A 155 3.64 26.07 -11.03
N ASN A 156 3.42 25.46 -9.88
CA ASN A 156 3.67 26.02 -8.54
C ASN A 156 5.16 25.88 -8.18
N LYS A 157 5.98 26.82 -8.70
CA LYS A 157 7.44 26.82 -8.48
C LYS A 157 7.84 26.95 -7.01
N ALA A 158 7.07 27.70 -6.22
CA ALA A 158 7.39 27.89 -4.80
C ALA A 158 7.18 26.59 -4.01
N GLY A 159 6.05 25.89 -4.18
CA GLY A 159 5.79 24.61 -3.55
C GLY A 159 6.76 23.53 -4.00
N GLN A 160 7.10 23.49 -5.30
CA GLN A 160 8.10 22.59 -5.85
C GLN A 160 9.49 22.77 -5.19
N ALA A 161 9.92 24.03 -5.00
CA ALA A 161 11.19 24.34 -4.36
C ALA A 161 11.21 23.94 -2.89
N GLU A 162 10.12 24.21 -2.15
CA GLU A 162 9.97 23.80 -0.75
C GLU A 162 10.06 22.28 -0.58
N CYS A 163 9.30 21.52 -1.38
CA CYS A 163 9.38 20.05 -1.35
C CYS A 163 10.79 19.55 -1.67
N SER A 164 11.48 20.16 -2.64
CA SER A 164 12.85 19.79 -3.01
C SER A 164 13.83 20.02 -1.87
N GLU A 165 13.72 21.13 -1.16
CA GLU A 165 14.55 21.43 0.03
C GLU A 165 14.31 20.40 1.14
N ARG A 166 13.04 20.07 1.42
CA ARG A 166 12.69 19.06 2.43
C ARG A 166 13.24 17.67 2.06
N LEU A 167 13.14 17.27 0.79
CA LEU A 167 13.69 16.00 0.30
C LEU A 167 15.22 15.92 0.43
N LEU A 168 15.94 17.04 0.21
CA LEU A 168 17.38 17.11 0.41
C LEU A 168 17.74 16.88 1.89
N LYS A 169 17.05 17.56 2.80
CA LYS A 169 17.25 17.38 4.26
C LYS A 169 16.99 15.96 4.75
N LEU A 170 16.09 15.21 4.09
CA LEU A 170 15.83 13.80 4.42
C LEU A 170 16.96 12.86 3.96
N LYS A 171 17.78 13.27 3.00
CA LYS A 171 18.91 12.48 2.48
C LYS A 171 20.22 12.75 3.22
N GLU A 172 20.32 13.87 3.93
CA GLU A 172 21.50 14.17 4.73
C GLU A 172 21.61 13.18 5.90
N PRO A 173 22.76 12.51 6.12
CA PRO A 173 22.94 11.71 7.31
C PRO A 173 22.77 12.63 8.53
N LYS A 174 21.94 12.21 9.50
CA LYS A 174 21.86 12.91 10.78
C LYS A 174 23.27 12.84 11.37
N GLU A 175 23.95 14.00 11.44
CA GLU A 175 25.16 14.09 12.25
C GLU A 175 24.73 13.74 13.69
N ASP A 176 25.23 12.59 14.16
CA ASP A 176 25.03 12.16 15.54
C ASP A 176 25.61 13.23 16.46
N LEU A 177 24.76 13.94 17.19
CA LEU A 177 25.09 14.83 18.30
C LEU A 177 25.28 14.01 19.58
#